data_4f9ca599b4a4d105ac8df11c9c146114
#
_entry.id   4f9ca599b4a4d105ac8df11c9c146114
#
_cell.length_a   1.000
_cell.length_b   1.000
_cell.length_c   1.000
_cell.angle_alpha   90.00
_cell.angle_beta   90.00
_cell.angle_gamma   90.00
#
_symmetry.space_group_name_H-M   'P 1'
#
loop_
_entity.id
_entity.type
_entity.pdbx_description
1 polymer ?
#
loop_
_entity_poly.entity_id
_entity_poly.type
_entity_poly.pdbx_seq_one_letter_code
_entity_poly.pdbx_strand_id
1 'polypeptide(L)'
;MAVELKELTKRSENYSQWYNDLVVKADLAEQSPVRGCMVIKPYGYAIWEKMQRQLDDMFKETGHVNAYFPLLIPKSYLSREAEHVEGFAKECAVVTHYRLKNAEDGSGVIVDPAAKLEEELIIRPTSETIIWSTYKNWINSYRDLPILCNQWANVMRWEMRTRLFLRTAEFLWQEGHTAHATREEAEAEAQKMLHVYGDFAEKYMAVPVIKGVKSANERFAGALDTYTIEGLMQDGKALQCGTSHFLGQNFAKAFNVQFVDKNNKLDYVWATSWGVSTRRMGALIMTHSDDNGLVLPPHLAPIQVVIVPIYKNDEMLKKIDAKVEGIVNKLKAMGISVKYDNADNKRPGFKFADYELKGVPVRLVMGGRDLENNTMEVMRRDTLEKETRSCDGIEEYVQQLLEDIQNNIYQKALNYRNEHIVKVDSYDDFKEQIEKGGFILAHWDGTPETEDRIKEETKATIRCLPFDADEESLTPGKCMVTGKPSARRVLFARAY
;
A
#
# COMPACT_ATOMS: atom_id res chain seq x y z
N MET A 1 -5.80 26.30 29.42
CA MET A 1 -6.02 24.83 29.37
C MET A 1 -4.92 24.24 28.57
N ALA A 2 -4.09 23.38 29.17
CA ALA A 2 -3.16 22.58 28.40
C ALA A 2 -4.01 21.72 27.46
N VAL A 3 -3.82 21.85 26.15
CA VAL A 3 -4.37 20.91 25.19
C VAL A 3 -3.64 19.60 25.48
N GLU A 4 -4.30 18.69 26.17
CA GLU A 4 -3.83 17.34 26.34
C GLU A 4 -3.60 16.79 24.92
N LEU A 5 -2.34 16.54 24.62
CA LEU A 5 -1.99 15.70 23.46
C LEU A 5 -2.66 14.37 23.75
N LYS A 6 -3.61 14.03 22.91
CA LYS A 6 -4.39 12.80 23.05
C LYS A 6 -3.41 11.64 23.05
N GLU A 7 -3.22 11.01 24.18
CA GLU A 7 -2.39 9.82 24.30
C GLU A 7 -2.89 8.74 23.36
N LEU A 8 -1.95 8.08 22.67
CA LEU A 8 -2.25 6.90 21.89
C LEU A 8 -2.43 5.70 22.82
N THR A 9 -3.35 4.82 22.49
CA THR A 9 -3.36 3.48 23.07
C THR A 9 -2.01 2.81 22.76
N LYS A 10 -1.40 2.15 23.74
CA LYS A 10 -0.12 1.47 23.51
C LYS A 10 -0.31 0.21 22.67
N ARG A 11 0.66 -0.08 21.81
CA ARG A 11 0.68 -1.30 20.96
C ARG A 11 0.55 -2.57 21.81
N SER A 12 1.22 -2.62 22.96
CA SER A 12 1.19 -3.76 23.89
C SER A 12 -0.16 -3.97 24.59
N GLU A 13 -0.98 -2.93 24.71
CA GLU A 13 -2.30 -3.01 25.34
C GLU A 13 -3.36 -3.42 24.33
N ASN A 14 -3.40 -2.74 23.19
CA ASN A 14 -4.35 -3.03 22.11
C ASN A 14 -3.81 -2.50 20.77
N TYR A 15 -3.16 -3.36 20.00
CA TYR A 15 -2.56 -3.01 18.73
C TYR A 15 -3.58 -2.49 17.72
N SER A 16 -4.77 -3.08 17.68
CA SER A 16 -5.85 -2.65 16.78
C SER A 16 -6.32 -1.24 17.09
N GLN A 17 -6.52 -0.92 18.38
CA GLN A 17 -6.93 0.41 18.81
C GLN A 17 -5.81 1.43 18.60
N TRP A 18 -4.56 1.06 18.88
CA TRP A 18 -3.39 1.90 18.59
C TRP A 18 -3.37 2.33 17.12
N TYR A 19 -3.57 1.40 16.20
CA TYR A 19 -3.61 1.71 14.77
C TYR A 19 -4.74 2.71 14.42
N ASN A 20 -5.94 2.46 14.91
CA ASN A 20 -7.09 3.34 14.64
C ASN A 20 -6.87 4.74 15.23
N ASP A 21 -6.39 4.83 16.45
CA ASP A 21 -6.07 6.10 17.12
C ASP A 21 -5.02 6.86 16.32
N LEU A 22 -3.97 6.19 15.90
CA LEU A 22 -2.86 6.80 15.18
C LEU A 22 -3.29 7.38 13.84
N VAL A 23 -4.07 6.64 13.06
CA VAL A 23 -4.58 7.11 11.76
C VAL A 23 -5.38 8.40 11.92
N VAL A 24 -6.24 8.49 12.93
CA VAL A 24 -7.09 9.66 13.16
C VAL A 24 -6.30 10.82 13.77
N LYS A 25 -5.51 10.55 14.81
CA LYS A 25 -4.80 11.60 15.58
C LYS A 25 -3.62 12.20 14.81
N ALA A 26 -2.98 11.44 13.92
CA ALA A 26 -1.93 11.94 13.04
C ALA A 26 -2.44 12.65 11.78
N ASP A 27 -3.72 12.94 11.69
CA ASP A 27 -4.36 13.61 10.56
C ASP A 27 -4.22 12.89 9.22
N LEU A 28 -4.26 11.56 9.23
CA LEU A 28 -4.15 10.77 8.00
C LEU A 28 -5.50 10.53 7.32
N ALA A 29 -6.49 10.06 8.07
CA ALA A 29 -7.83 9.77 7.56
C ALA A 29 -8.86 9.74 8.69
N GLU A 30 -10.12 9.84 8.31
CA GLU A 30 -11.26 9.70 9.21
C GLU A 30 -12.44 9.03 8.50
N GLN A 31 -13.41 8.58 9.26
CA GLN A 31 -14.65 8.03 8.72
C GLN A 31 -15.49 9.13 8.07
N SER A 32 -16.06 8.84 6.90
CA SER A 32 -17.05 9.70 6.28
C SER A 32 -18.47 9.33 6.74
N PRO A 33 -19.50 10.16 6.41
CA PRO A 33 -20.89 9.76 6.63
C PRO A 33 -21.32 8.50 5.88
N VAL A 34 -20.58 8.12 4.82
CA VAL A 34 -20.84 6.90 4.07
C VAL A 34 -19.99 5.77 4.65
N ARG A 35 -20.65 4.78 5.22
CA ARG A 35 -19.96 3.65 5.86
C ARG A 35 -18.98 2.97 4.91
N GLY A 36 -17.75 2.80 5.38
CA GLY A 36 -16.69 2.16 4.63
C GLY A 36 -15.96 3.04 3.61
N CYS A 37 -16.42 4.28 3.43
CA CYS A 37 -15.75 5.28 2.61
C CYS A 37 -15.04 6.28 3.52
N MET A 38 -13.72 6.33 3.46
CA MET A 38 -12.92 7.22 4.30
C MET A 38 -12.69 8.58 3.65
N VAL A 39 -12.51 9.60 4.48
CA VAL A 39 -11.89 10.85 4.09
C VAL A 39 -10.40 10.72 4.32
N ILE A 40 -9.59 10.82 3.27
CA ILE A 40 -8.14 10.92 3.41
C ILE A 40 -7.81 12.40 3.60
N LYS A 41 -7.29 12.75 4.77
CA LYS A 41 -7.00 14.14 5.12
C LYS A 41 -5.74 14.65 4.39
N PRO A 42 -5.52 15.96 4.31
CA PRO A 42 -4.40 16.52 3.52
C PRO A 42 -3.03 15.93 3.83
N TYR A 43 -2.73 15.67 5.09
CA TYR A 43 -1.44 15.07 5.47
C TYR A 43 -1.31 13.62 5.01
N GLY A 44 -2.36 12.82 5.21
CA GLY A 44 -2.40 11.44 4.70
C GLY A 44 -2.35 11.39 3.17
N TYR A 45 -3.07 12.30 2.50
CA TYR A 45 -3.06 12.36 1.04
C TYR A 45 -1.70 12.77 0.48
N ALA A 46 -0.98 13.67 1.16
CA ALA A 46 0.38 14.07 0.77
C ALA A 46 1.37 12.89 0.79
N ILE A 47 1.22 11.94 1.73
CA ILE A 47 2.01 10.69 1.71
C ILE A 47 1.63 9.84 0.49
N TRP A 48 0.33 9.69 0.23
CA TRP A 48 -0.16 8.96 -0.94
C TRP A 48 0.33 9.57 -2.26
N GLU A 49 0.31 10.89 -2.38
CA GLU A 49 0.86 11.59 -3.57
C GLU A 49 2.33 11.28 -3.82
N LYS A 50 3.14 11.19 -2.76
CA LYS A 50 4.54 10.78 -2.89
C LYS A 50 4.68 9.34 -3.35
N MET A 51 3.87 8.42 -2.81
CA MET A 51 3.83 7.03 -3.27
C MET A 51 3.42 6.95 -4.74
N GLN A 52 2.35 7.67 -5.11
CA GLN A 52 1.82 7.71 -6.47
C GLN A 52 2.86 8.24 -7.46
N ARG A 53 3.48 9.36 -7.16
CA ARG A 53 4.49 9.96 -8.04
C ARG A 53 5.67 9.03 -8.25
N GLN A 54 6.20 8.45 -7.20
CA GLN A 54 7.35 7.55 -7.29
C GLN A 54 7.05 6.28 -8.05
N LEU A 55 5.91 5.65 -7.78
CA LEU A 55 5.46 4.46 -8.53
C LEU A 55 5.20 4.78 -10.00
N ASP A 56 4.56 5.91 -10.28
CA ASP A 56 4.27 6.34 -11.64
C ASP A 56 5.55 6.54 -12.46
N ASP A 57 6.58 7.15 -11.86
CA ASP A 57 7.90 7.29 -12.49
C ASP A 57 8.52 5.91 -12.79
N MET A 58 8.44 4.97 -11.84
CA MET A 58 8.95 3.60 -12.04
C MET A 58 8.19 2.86 -13.15
N PHE A 59 6.88 3.06 -13.27
CA PHE A 59 6.09 2.48 -14.37
C PHE A 59 6.51 3.06 -15.72
N LYS A 60 6.74 4.35 -15.80
CA LYS A 60 7.20 5.02 -17.03
C LYS A 60 8.60 4.57 -17.44
N GLU A 61 9.50 4.35 -16.48
CA GLU A 61 10.83 3.78 -16.73
C GLU A 61 10.76 2.38 -17.38
N THR A 62 9.72 1.61 -17.09
CA THR A 62 9.47 0.30 -17.70
C THR A 62 8.62 0.36 -18.98
N GLY A 63 8.35 1.56 -19.49
CA GLY A 63 7.65 1.79 -20.76
C GLY A 63 6.12 1.83 -20.65
N HIS A 64 5.56 1.84 -19.46
CA HIS A 64 4.12 1.92 -19.24
C HIS A 64 3.62 3.37 -19.37
N VAL A 65 2.39 3.50 -19.83
CA VAL A 65 1.71 4.80 -20.00
C VAL A 65 0.37 4.78 -19.28
N ASN A 66 -0.08 5.96 -18.84
CA ASN A 66 -1.35 6.09 -18.15
C ASN A 66 -2.50 6.29 -19.13
N ALA A 67 -3.63 5.67 -18.81
CA ALA A 67 -4.91 5.87 -19.47
C ALA A 67 -5.99 6.06 -18.41
N TYR A 68 -7.20 6.39 -18.85
CA TYR A 68 -8.38 6.49 -18.00
C TYR A 68 -9.55 5.74 -18.63
N PHE A 69 -10.18 4.88 -17.85
CA PHE A 69 -11.36 4.11 -18.25
C PHE A 69 -12.55 4.49 -17.37
N PRO A 70 -13.80 4.36 -17.88
CA PRO A 70 -14.99 4.81 -17.17
C PRO A 70 -15.19 4.16 -15.80
N LEU A 71 -15.74 4.93 -14.87
CA LEU A 71 -16.16 4.48 -13.56
C LEU A 71 -17.29 3.44 -13.62
N LEU A 72 -18.22 3.65 -14.55
CA LEU A 72 -19.44 2.86 -14.67
C LEU A 72 -19.27 1.76 -15.73
N ILE A 73 -19.64 0.55 -15.35
CA ILE A 73 -19.54 -0.65 -16.17
C ILE A 73 -20.97 -1.17 -16.43
N PRO A 74 -21.38 -1.45 -17.69
CA PRO A 74 -22.65 -2.12 -17.95
C PRO A 74 -22.71 -3.48 -17.25
N LYS A 75 -23.82 -3.77 -16.58
CA LYS A 75 -24.01 -5.05 -15.86
C LYS A 75 -23.79 -6.26 -16.78
N SER A 76 -24.17 -6.15 -18.04
CA SER A 76 -24.00 -7.21 -19.05
C SER A 76 -22.54 -7.61 -19.28
N TYR A 77 -21.57 -6.70 -19.04
CA TYR A 77 -20.15 -7.01 -19.20
C TYR A 77 -19.65 -7.98 -18.12
N LEU A 78 -20.15 -7.84 -16.90
CA LEU A 78 -19.78 -8.74 -15.81
C LEU A 78 -20.32 -10.15 -16.05
N SER A 79 -21.41 -10.30 -16.78
CA SER A 79 -21.99 -11.61 -17.11
C SER A 79 -21.18 -12.42 -18.15
N ARG A 80 -20.21 -11.78 -18.81
CA ARG A 80 -19.36 -12.44 -19.83
C ARG A 80 -18.22 -13.24 -19.22
N GLU A 81 -17.85 -12.95 -18.00
CA GLU A 81 -16.76 -13.59 -17.27
C GLU A 81 -17.26 -14.10 -15.92
N ALA A 82 -17.80 -15.31 -15.92
CA ALA A 82 -18.46 -15.89 -14.74
C ALA A 82 -17.51 -16.11 -13.55
N GLU A 83 -16.27 -16.54 -13.80
CA GLU A 83 -15.27 -16.72 -12.73
C GLU A 83 -14.89 -15.39 -12.08
N HIS A 84 -14.79 -14.34 -12.87
CA HIS A 84 -14.54 -13.00 -12.38
C HIS A 84 -15.68 -12.48 -11.51
N VAL A 85 -16.92 -12.75 -11.91
CA VAL A 85 -18.14 -12.41 -11.15
C VAL A 85 -18.15 -13.12 -9.79
N GLU A 86 -17.82 -14.41 -9.74
CA GLU A 86 -17.78 -15.14 -8.47
C GLU A 86 -16.75 -14.58 -7.48
N GLY A 87 -15.64 -14.05 -7.97
CA GLY A 87 -14.58 -13.46 -7.15
C GLY A 87 -14.86 -12.03 -6.67
N PHE A 88 -15.50 -11.17 -7.48
CA PHE A 88 -15.53 -9.73 -7.22
C PHE A 88 -16.90 -9.07 -7.29
N ALA A 89 -17.86 -9.63 -8.02
CA ALA A 89 -19.08 -8.90 -8.36
C ALA A 89 -20.29 -9.18 -7.45
N LYS A 90 -20.15 -10.04 -6.45
CA LYS A 90 -21.27 -10.32 -5.53
C LYS A 90 -21.60 -9.13 -4.63
N GLU A 91 -20.62 -8.30 -4.32
CA GLU A 91 -20.75 -7.17 -3.39
C GLU A 91 -20.25 -5.89 -4.05
N CYS A 92 -21.07 -5.28 -4.90
CA CYS A 92 -20.78 -4.06 -5.64
C CYS A 92 -21.88 -3.02 -5.47
N ALA A 93 -21.59 -1.77 -5.80
CA ALA A 93 -22.58 -0.71 -5.88
C ALA A 93 -23.23 -0.70 -7.27
N VAL A 94 -24.54 -0.73 -7.31
CA VAL A 94 -25.33 -0.77 -8.54
C VAL A 94 -26.07 0.55 -8.71
N VAL A 95 -25.90 1.20 -9.87
CA VAL A 95 -26.61 2.41 -10.24
C VAL A 95 -27.82 2.03 -11.08
N THR A 96 -29.00 2.37 -10.60
CA THR A 96 -30.29 1.99 -11.19
C THR A 96 -31.05 3.15 -11.82
N HIS A 97 -30.78 4.39 -11.40
CA HIS A 97 -31.46 5.62 -11.84
C HIS A 97 -30.46 6.74 -12.06
N TYR A 98 -30.84 7.70 -12.91
CA TYR A 98 -29.97 8.84 -13.29
C TYR A 98 -30.49 10.21 -12.82
N ARG A 99 -31.61 10.27 -12.07
CA ARG A 99 -32.19 11.56 -11.67
C ARG A 99 -32.91 11.49 -10.33
N LEU A 100 -32.84 12.59 -9.59
CA LEU A 100 -33.65 12.85 -8.41
C LEU A 100 -34.79 13.82 -8.76
N LYS A 101 -35.86 13.81 -7.98
CA LYS A 101 -36.93 14.81 -8.01
C LYS A 101 -37.34 15.21 -6.58
N ASN A 102 -38.00 16.34 -6.44
CA ASN A 102 -38.58 16.72 -5.16
C ASN A 102 -39.72 15.78 -4.79
N ALA A 103 -39.78 15.42 -3.52
CA ALA A 103 -40.90 14.67 -2.95
C ALA A 103 -42.15 15.55 -2.92
N GLU A 104 -43.32 14.98 -3.23
CA GLU A 104 -44.61 15.71 -3.27
C GLU A 104 -45.00 16.24 -1.89
N ASP A 105 -44.60 15.58 -0.81
CA ASP A 105 -44.87 15.97 0.57
C ASP A 105 -43.87 16.99 1.16
N GLY A 106 -42.94 17.46 0.33
CA GLY A 106 -41.90 18.42 0.75
C GLY A 106 -40.81 17.84 1.68
N SER A 107 -40.72 16.51 1.85
CA SER A 107 -39.73 15.86 2.71
C SER A 107 -38.29 15.90 2.20
N GLY A 108 -38.06 16.43 0.98
CA GLY A 108 -36.74 16.54 0.35
C GLY A 108 -36.70 15.98 -1.05
N VAL A 109 -35.62 15.27 -1.40
CA VAL A 109 -35.44 14.68 -2.71
C VAL A 109 -35.61 13.15 -2.66
N ILE A 110 -36.20 12.59 -3.68
CA ILE A 110 -36.37 11.15 -3.89
C ILE A 110 -35.80 10.75 -5.25
N VAL A 111 -35.49 9.46 -5.39
CA VAL A 111 -35.16 8.89 -6.70
C VAL A 111 -36.37 9.01 -7.62
N ASP A 112 -36.19 9.59 -8.81
CA ASP A 112 -37.27 9.70 -9.79
C ASP A 112 -37.52 8.33 -10.45
N PRO A 113 -38.72 7.69 -10.22
CA PRO A 113 -39.01 6.38 -10.83
C PRO A 113 -39.00 6.41 -12.36
N ALA A 114 -39.27 7.57 -12.97
CA ALA A 114 -39.26 7.72 -14.43
C ALA A 114 -37.83 7.74 -15.02
N ALA A 115 -36.82 7.93 -14.19
CA ALA A 115 -35.43 7.98 -14.59
C ALA A 115 -34.68 6.64 -14.38
N LYS A 116 -35.40 5.53 -14.37
CA LYS A 116 -34.78 4.20 -14.30
C LYS A 116 -33.95 3.94 -15.57
N LEU A 117 -32.74 3.42 -15.36
CA LEU A 117 -31.87 3.01 -16.47
C LEU A 117 -32.45 1.77 -17.15
N GLU A 118 -32.28 1.67 -18.47
CA GLU A 118 -32.65 0.47 -19.25
C GLU A 118 -31.78 -0.73 -18.84
N GLU A 119 -30.49 -0.50 -18.59
CA GLU A 119 -29.54 -1.43 -18.04
C GLU A 119 -28.87 -0.84 -16.81
N GLU A 120 -28.83 -1.59 -15.71
CA GLU A 120 -28.10 -1.16 -14.51
C GLU A 120 -26.61 -1.06 -14.81
N LEU A 121 -25.97 -0.09 -14.16
CA LEU A 121 -24.55 0.13 -14.23
C LEU A 121 -23.90 -0.22 -12.89
N ILE A 122 -22.68 -0.72 -12.96
CA ILE A 122 -21.89 -1.08 -11.78
C ILE A 122 -20.81 -0.04 -11.58
N ILE A 123 -20.65 0.46 -10.37
CA ILE A 123 -19.45 1.20 -10.00
C ILE A 123 -18.30 0.20 -9.96
N ARG A 124 -17.27 0.42 -10.75
CA ARG A 124 -16.17 -0.54 -10.95
C ARG A 124 -15.60 -1.09 -9.65
N PRO A 125 -15.67 -2.40 -9.40
CA PRO A 125 -14.91 -3.06 -8.33
C PRO A 125 -13.48 -3.36 -8.76
N THR A 126 -13.26 -3.44 -10.05
CA THR A 126 -12.03 -3.58 -10.82
C THR A 126 -12.36 -3.33 -12.28
N SER A 127 -11.40 -3.11 -13.14
CA SER A 127 -11.69 -2.56 -14.49
C SER A 127 -11.41 -3.52 -15.66
N GLU A 128 -11.11 -4.81 -15.41
CA GLU A 128 -10.78 -5.76 -16.48
C GLU A 128 -11.83 -5.80 -17.58
N THR A 129 -13.10 -5.87 -17.21
CA THR A 129 -14.19 -6.04 -18.20
C THR A 129 -14.32 -4.82 -19.12
N ILE A 130 -14.29 -3.61 -18.58
CA ILE A 130 -14.38 -2.38 -19.38
C ILE A 130 -13.11 -2.16 -20.20
N ILE A 131 -11.96 -2.49 -19.65
CA ILE A 131 -10.67 -2.35 -20.34
C ILE A 131 -10.58 -3.33 -21.51
N TRP A 132 -10.92 -4.58 -21.31
CA TRP A 132 -10.86 -5.59 -22.35
C TRP A 132 -11.89 -5.35 -23.47
N SER A 133 -13.05 -4.81 -23.14
CA SER A 133 -14.01 -4.37 -24.17
C SER A 133 -13.44 -3.23 -25.02
N THR A 134 -12.60 -2.37 -24.43
CA THR A 134 -11.91 -1.27 -25.12
C THR A 134 -10.73 -1.77 -25.95
N TYR A 135 -9.88 -2.65 -25.39
CA TYR A 135 -8.72 -3.21 -26.09
C TYR A 135 -9.10 -3.97 -27.35
N LYS A 136 -10.29 -4.55 -27.40
CA LYS A 136 -10.85 -5.15 -28.61
C LYS A 136 -10.80 -4.19 -29.81
N ASN A 137 -11.00 -2.90 -29.57
CA ASN A 137 -10.99 -1.88 -30.62
C ASN A 137 -9.58 -1.39 -30.96
N TRP A 138 -8.61 -1.60 -30.08
CA TRP A 138 -7.24 -1.09 -30.23
C TRP A 138 -6.29 -2.10 -30.88
N ILE A 139 -6.64 -3.39 -30.85
CA ILE A 139 -5.77 -4.49 -31.26
C ILE A 139 -6.31 -5.15 -32.53
N ASN A 140 -5.50 -5.17 -33.59
CA ASN A 140 -5.80 -5.85 -34.85
C ASN A 140 -4.68 -6.81 -35.24
N SER A 141 -3.43 -6.42 -35.04
CA SER A 141 -2.27 -7.23 -35.41
C SER A 141 -1.18 -7.17 -34.34
N TYR A 142 -0.18 -8.05 -34.48
CA TYR A 142 0.98 -8.06 -33.58
C TYR A 142 1.73 -6.71 -33.50
N ARG A 143 1.51 -5.82 -34.47
CA ARG A 143 2.11 -4.48 -34.49
C ARG A 143 1.49 -3.54 -33.45
N ASP A 144 0.30 -3.85 -33.00
CA ASP A 144 -0.40 -3.09 -31.96
C ASP A 144 0.02 -3.52 -30.54
N LEU A 145 0.85 -4.56 -30.45
CA LEU A 145 1.30 -5.16 -29.19
C LEU A 145 2.78 -4.88 -28.91
N PRO A 146 3.21 -4.78 -27.64
CA PRO A 146 2.36 -4.87 -26.44
C PRO A 146 1.59 -3.58 -26.17
N ILE A 147 0.45 -3.70 -25.47
CA ILE A 147 -0.20 -2.58 -24.81
C ILE A 147 0.25 -2.58 -23.35
N LEU A 148 0.83 -1.49 -22.90
CA LEU A 148 1.39 -1.32 -21.56
C LEU A 148 0.71 -0.13 -20.87
N CYS A 149 -0.53 -0.34 -20.39
CA CYS A 149 -1.33 0.71 -19.78
C CYS A 149 -1.47 0.53 -18.27
N ASN A 150 -1.46 1.66 -17.58
CA ASN A 150 -1.80 1.80 -16.17
C ASN A 150 -2.91 2.82 -16.00
N GLN A 151 -3.72 2.67 -14.97
CA GLN A 151 -4.74 3.64 -14.58
C GLN A 151 -4.62 3.94 -13.09
N TRP A 152 -4.57 5.23 -12.73
CA TRP A 152 -4.78 5.70 -11.37
C TRP A 152 -6.24 6.04 -11.20
N ALA A 153 -6.92 5.39 -10.25
CA ALA A 153 -8.36 5.50 -10.09
C ALA A 153 -8.84 5.11 -8.69
N ASN A 154 -10.12 5.30 -8.46
CA ASN A 154 -10.83 4.69 -7.35
C ASN A 154 -11.56 3.43 -7.82
N VAL A 155 -11.84 2.54 -6.89
CA VAL A 155 -12.77 1.41 -7.06
C VAL A 155 -13.65 1.28 -5.84
N MET A 156 -14.76 0.59 -5.97
CA MET A 156 -15.69 0.34 -4.88
C MET A 156 -16.04 -1.15 -4.79
N ARG A 157 -15.76 -1.73 -3.62
CA ARG A 157 -16.12 -3.10 -3.27
C ARG A 157 -16.91 -3.05 -1.97
N TRP A 158 -18.17 -3.42 -1.98
CA TRP A 158 -19.02 -3.29 -0.79
C TRP A 158 -18.45 -4.12 0.36
N GLU A 159 -17.98 -3.42 1.41
CA GLU A 159 -17.29 -4.03 2.53
C GLU A 159 -18.04 -3.75 3.83
N MET A 160 -18.33 -4.79 4.58
CA MET A 160 -19.08 -4.68 5.84
C MET A 160 -18.20 -4.49 7.06
N ARG A 161 -16.95 -4.95 7.02
CA ARG A 161 -15.98 -4.86 8.12
C ARG A 161 -14.84 -3.94 7.74
N THR A 162 -15.03 -2.65 7.95
CA THR A 162 -14.11 -1.64 7.47
C THR A 162 -13.05 -1.26 8.51
N ARG A 163 -11.87 -0.90 8.00
CA ARG A 163 -10.76 -0.36 8.76
C ARG A 163 -9.95 0.59 7.88
N LEU A 164 -9.73 1.81 8.35
CA LEU A 164 -9.08 2.88 7.59
C LEU A 164 -7.78 2.39 6.90
N PHE A 165 -7.63 2.66 5.62
CA PHE A 165 -6.60 2.21 4.70
C PHE A 165 -6.54 0.71 4.43
N LEU A 166 -6.76 -0.14 5.41
CA LEU A 166 -6.56 -1.59 5.29
C LEU A 166 -7.72 -2.29 4.60
N ARG A 167 -8.94 -1.88 4.93
CA ARG A 167 -10.16 -2.50 4.44
C ARG A 167 -11.29 -1.48 4.37
N THR A 168 -11.50 -0.91 3.20
CA THR A 168 -12.50 0.11 2.94
C THR A 168 -13.37 -0.27 1.75
N ALA A 169 -14.60 0.23 1.73
CA ALA A 169 -15.51 -0.01 0.60
C ALA A 169 -15.04 0.72 -0.65
N GLU A 170 -14.63 1.97 -0.52
CA GLU A 170 -13.97 2.74 -1.56
C GLU A 170 -12.49 2.91 -1.22
N PHE A 171 -11.62 2.80 -2.21
CA PHE A 171 -10.20 3.08 -2.05
C PHE A 171 -9.59 3.59 -3.35
N LEU A 172 -8.46 4.28 -3.21
CA LEU A 172 -7.62 4.69 -4.33
C LEU A 172 -6.59 3.60 -4.62
N TRP A 173 -6.29 3.42 -5.88
CA TRP A 173 -5.30 2.46 -6.32
C TRP A 173 -4.72 2.81 -7.68
N GLN A 174 -3.78 2.02 -8.14
CA GLN A 174 -3.45 1.89 -9.55
C GLN A 174 -3.74 0.46 -10.01
N GLU A 175 -4.09 0.33 -11.26
CA GLU A 175 -4.27 -0.95 -11.93
C GLU A 175 -3.57 -0.91 -13.28
N GLY A 176 -2.63 -1.80 -13.45
CA GLY A 176 -1.97 -2.02 -14.73
C GLY A 176 -2.67 -3.13 -15.49
N HIS A 177 -2.85 -2.94 -16.78
CA HIS A 177 -3.48 -3.91 -17.67
C HIS A 177 -2.70 -3.96 -18.96
N THR A 178 -2.04 -5.08 -19.24
CA THR A 178 -1.16 -5.23 -20.40
C THR A 178 -1.61 -6.36 -21.29
N ALA A 179 -1.36 -6.20 -22.59
CA ALA A 179 -1.68 -7.18 -23.61
C ALA A 179 -0.42 -7.50 -24.43
N HIS A 180 -0.19 -8.79 -24.68
CA HIS A 180 1.02 -9.30 -25.31
C HIS A 180 0.71 -10.33 -26.39
N ALA A 181 1.65 -10.48 -27.35
CA ALA A 181 1.55 -11.44 -28.43
C ALA A 181 1.84 -12.88 -28.00
N THR A 182 2.65 -13.07 -26.94
CA THR A 182 3.08 -14.41 -26.50
C THR A 182 2.88 -14.60 -24.99
N ARG A 183 2.79 -15.87 -24.61
CA ARG A 183 2.74 -16.28 -23.21
C ARG A 183 3.96 -15.81 -22.44
N GLU A 184 5.13 -16.02 -23.02
CA GLU A 184 6.42 -15.71 -22.39
C GLU A 184 6.57 -14.22 -22.11
N GLU A 185 6.13 -13.36 -23.03
CA GLU A 185 6.12 -11.91 -22.83
C GLU A 185 5.21 -11.49 -21.68
N ALA A 186 4.02 -12.07 -21.59
CA ALA A 186 3.06 -11.76 -20.54
C ALA A 186 3.54 -12.26 -19.16
N GLU A 187 4.08 -13.47 -19.08
CA GLU A 187 4.67 -13.99 -17.83
C GLU A 187 5.83 -13.12 -17.35
N ALA A 188 6.72 -12.73 -18.26
CA ALA A 188 7.85 -11.85 -17.95
C ALA A 188 7.39 -10.47 -17.46
N GLU A 189 6.33 -9.92 -18.06
CA GLU A 189 5.72 -8.66 -17.64
C GLU A 189 5.14 -8.76 -16.23
N ALA A 190 4.37 -9.80 -15.93
CA ALA A 190 3.78 -10.00 -14.61
C ALA A 190 4.87 -10.08 -13.52
N GLN A 191 5.96 -10.79 -13.77
CA GLN A 191 7.08 -10.87 -12.84
C GLN A 191 7.86 -9.56 -12.73
N LYS A 192 8.07 -8.85 -13.83
CA LYS A 192 8.72 -7.53 -13.83
C LYS A 192 7.99 -6.54 -12.93
N MET A 193 6.67 -6.48 -13.04
CA MET A 193 5.86 -5.54 -12.23
C MET A 193 5.81 -5.93 -10.77
N LEU A 194 5.88 -7.22 -10.45
CA LEU A 194 6.07 -7.66 -9.06
C LEU A 194 7.40 -7.14 -8.49
N HIS A 195 8.48 -7.21 -9.25
CA HIS A 195 9.79 -6.69 -8.82
C HIS A 195 9.77 -5.18 -8.65
N VAL A 196 9.09 -4.43 -9.52
CA VAL A 196 8.87 -2.99 -9.34
C VAL A 196 8.17 -2.71 -8.01
N TYR A 197 7.13 -3.46 -7.67
CA TYR A 197 6.44 -3.32 -6.39
C TYR A 197 7.32 -3.65 -5.19
N GLY A 198 8.12 -4.70 -5.29
CA GLY A 198 9.08 -5.07 -4.26
C GLY A 198 10.16 -4.02 -4.06
N ASP A 199 10.73 -3.50 -5.14
CA ASP A 199 11.73 -2.42 -5.09
C ASP A 199 11.17 -1.16 -4.47
N PHE A 200 9.95 -0.78 -4.84
CA PHE A 200 9.28 0.36 -4.22
C PHE A 200 9.06 0.14 -2.71
N ALA A 201 8.55 -1.02 -2.32
CA ALA A 201 8.31 -1.33 -0.91
C ALA A 201 9.60 -1.24 -0.10
N GLU A 202 10.70 -1.78 -0.57
CA GLU A 202 11.97 -1.82 0.15
C GLU A 202 12.72 -0.49 0.14
N LYS A 203 12.83 0.16 -1.03
CA LYS A 203 13.63 1.39 -1.18
C LYS A 203 12.93 2.65 -0.68
N TYR A 204 11.63 2.77 -0.92
CA TYR A 204 10.87 3.99 -0.59
C TYR A 204 10.04 3.85 0.67
N MET A 205 9.32 2.75 0.85
CA MET A 205 8.56 2.48 2.06
C MET A 205 9.43 1.94 3.21
N ALA A 206 10.63 1.48 2.92
CA ALA A 206 11.51 0.77 3.87
C ALA A 206 10.83 -0.47 4.49
N VAL A 207 9.96 -1.13 3.72
CA VAL A 207 9.23 -2.34 4.12
C VAL A 207 9.85 -3.56 3.44
N PRO A 208 10.51 -4.46 4.18
CA PRO A 208 11.02 -5.70 3.61
C PRO A 208 9.87 -6.63 3.25
N VAL A 209 9.95 -7.24 2.07
CA VAL A 209 8.89 -8.13 1.55
C VAL A 209 9.45 -9.47 1.10
N ILE A 210 8.59 -10.49 1.17
CA ILE A 210 8.86 -11.80 0.59
C ILE A 210 8.04 -11.91 -0.71
N LYS A 211 8.73 -12.21 -1.80
CA LYS A 211 8.13 -12.40 -3.13
C LYS A 211 7.86 -13.88 -3.36
N GLY A 212 6.71 -14.19 -3.95
CA GLY A 212 6.38 -15.56 -4.27
C GLY A 212 5.14 -15.69 -5.14
N VAL A 213 4.79 -16.93 -5.46
CA VAL A 213 3.58 -17.28 -6.18
C VAL A 213 2.51 -17.77 -5.21
N LYS A 214 1.27 -17.38 -5.44
CA LYS A 214 0.12 -17.83 -4.64
C LYS A 214 -0.23 -19.29 -4.94
N SER A 215 -0.80 -19.99 -3.96
CA SER A 215 -1.46 -21.27 -4.20
C SER A 215 -2.66 -21.11 -5.14
N ALA A 216 -3.15 -22.20 -5.70
CA ALA A 216 -4.32 -22.17 -6.58
C ALA A 216 -5.57 -21.60 -5.89
N ASN A 217 -5.76 -21.91 -4.58
CA ASN A 217 -6.89 -21.39 -3.80
C ASN A 217 -6.83 -19.90 -3.49
N GLU A 218 -5.63 -19.35 -3.39
CA GLU A 218 -5.41 -17.93 -3.06
C GLU A 218 -5.16 -17.07 -4.32
N ARG A 219 -5.28 -17.68 -5.49
CA ARG A 219 -5.08 -17.04 -6.79
C ARG A 219 -6.21 -16.05 -7.10
N PHE A 220 -5.88 -14.97 -7.79
CA PHE A 220 -6.88 -14.04 -8.33
C PHE A 220 -7.82 -14.76 -9.30
N ALA A 221 -9.13 -14.48 -9.20
CA ALA A 221 -10.14 -15.07 -10.06
C ALA A 221 -9.90 -14.72 -11.54
N GLY A 222 -9.78 -15.72 -12.38
CA GLY A 222 -9.45 -15.57 -13.82
C GLY A 222 -7.97 -15.56 -14.14
N ALA A 223 -7.07 -15.63 -13.15
CA ALA A 223 -5.63 -15.71 -13.38
C ALA A 223 -5.13 -17.16 -13.49
N LEU A 224 -4.12 -17.39 -14.33
CA LEU A 224 -3.37 -18.64 -14.37
C LEU A 224 -2.33 -18.69 -13.24
N ASP A 225 -1.69 -17.56 -12.94
CA ASP A 225 -0.80 -17.39 -11.79
C ASP A 225 -0.99 -16.02 -11.15
N THR A 226 -0.87 -15.97 -9.84
CA THR A 226 -0.83 -14.74 -9.06
C THR A 226 0.48 -14.67 -8.29
N TYR A 227 1.25 -13.63 -8.54
CA TYR A 227 2.46 -13.31 -7.80
C TYR A 227 2.14 -12.27 -6.73
N THR A 228 2.86 -12.33 -5.60
CA THR A 228 2.60 -11.47 -4.45
C THR A 228 3.88 -11.01 -3.78
N ILE A 229 3.82 -9.87 -3.13
CA ILE A 229 4.78 -9.43 -2.14
C ILE A 229 4.11 -9.35 -0.77
N GLU A 230 4.71 -10.01 0.22
CA GLU A 230 4.15 -10.16 1.56
C GLU A 230 5.04 -9.47 2.59
N GLY A 231 4.46 -8.56 3.38
CA GLY A 231 5.10 -7.92 4.52
C GLY A 231 4.67 -8.54 5.84
N LEU A 232 5.49 -8.40 6.87
CA LEU A 232 5.16 -8.81 8.23
C LEU A 232 4.98 -7.58 9.12
N MET A 233 3.79 -7.44 9.70
CA MET A 233 3.45 -6.30 10.57
C MET A 233 3.90 -6.59 12.01
N GLN A 234 3.97 -5.54 12.85
CA GLN A 234 4.51 -5.63 14.21
C GLN A 234 3.71 -6.56 15.15
N ASP A 235 2.46 -6.85 14.82
CA ASP A 235 1.62 -7.80 15.57
C ASP A 235 1.77 -9.26 15.10
N GLY A 236 2.72 -9.53 14.22
CA GLY A 236 2.99 -10.86 13.70
C GLY A 236 2.02 -11.34 12.61
N LYS A 237 1.18 -10.44 12.08
CA LYS A 237 0.31 -10.75 10.95
C LYS A 237 0.94 -10.33 9.63
N ALA A 238 0.67 -11.11 8.59
CA ALA A 238 1.07 -10.77 7.23
C ALA A 238 0.14 -9.72 6.61
N LEU A 239 0.70 -8.90 5.75
CA LEU A 239 -0.05 -8.01 4.88
C LEU A 239 0.42 -8.18 3.44
N GLN A 240 -0.52 -8.43 2.54
CA GLN A 240 -0.27 -8.42 1.11
C GLN A 240 -0.04 -6.98 0.65
N CYS A 241 1.19 -6.69 0.21
CA CYS A 241 1.61 -5.35 -0.16
C CYS A 241 1.48 -5.05 -1.66
N GLY A 242 1.17 -6.04 -2.47
CA GLY A 242 0.96 -5.90 -3.90
C GLY A 242 0.86 -7.24 -4.59
N THR A 243 0.13 -7.28 -5.70
CA THR A 243 -0.04 -8.47 -6.52
C THR A 243 0.14 -8.16 -7.99
N SER A 244 0.61 -9.17 -8.72
CA SER A 244 0.74 -9.15 -10.16
C SER A 244 0.23 -10.47 -10.72
N HIS A 245 -0.67 -10.40 -11.70
CA HIS A 245 -1.40 -11.55 -12.21
C HIS A 245 -1.01 -11.85 -13.66
N PHE A 246 -0.69 -13.10 -13.92
CA PHE A 246 -0.65 -13.64 -15.26
C PHE A 246 -2.05 -14.19 -15.59
N LEU A 247 -2.77 -13.50 -16.47
CA LEU A 247 -4.17 -13.80 -16.77
C LEU A 247 -4.31 -14.80 -17.93
N GLY A 248 -3.23 -15.14 -18.62
CA GLY A 248 -3.30 -15.96 -19.80
C GLY A 248 -4.13 -15.33 -20.91
N GLN A 249 -5.02 -16.11 -21.51
CA GLN A 249 -5.94 -15.66 -22.57
C GLN A 249 -7.41 -15.58 -22.11
N ASN A 250 -7.69 -15.71 -20.82
CA ASN A 250 -9.05 -15.85 -20.30
C ASN A 250 -9.92 -14.62 -20.62
N PHE A 251 -9.45 -13.41 -20.28
CA PHE A 251 -10.18 -12.17 -20.60
C PHE A 251 -10.23 -11.89 -22.11
N ALA A 252 -9.15 -12.19 -22.84
CA ALA A 252 -9.14 -12.03 -24.29
C ALA A 252 -10.19 -12.89 -24.96
N LYS A 253 -10.39 -14.13 -24.51
CA LYS A 253 -11.43 -15.03 -25.03
C LYS A 253 -12.82 -14.54 -24.65
N ALA A 254 -13.04 -14.11 -23.40
CA ALA A 254 -14.33 -13.60 -22.93
C ALA A 254 -14.81 -12.37 -23.71
N PHE A 255 -13.91 -11.48 -24.10
CA PHE A 255 -14.19 -10.26 -24.86
C PHE A 255 -13.83 -10.35 -26.34
N ASN A 256 -13.40 -11.52 -26.82
CA ASN A 256 -13.02 -11.76 -28.19
C ASN A 256 -11.94 -10.78 -28.70
N VAL A 257 -10.85 -10.65 -27.95
CA VAL A 257 -9.71 -9.80 -28.28
C VAL A 257 -8.64 -10.64 -28.99
N GLN A 258 -8.63 -10.56 -30.29
CA GLN A 258 -7.76 -11.32 -31.17
C GLN A 258 -6.81 -10.41 -31.95
N PHE A 259 -5.70 -10.96 -32.37
CA PHE A 259 -4.73 -10.29 -33.26
C PHE A 259 -4.23 -11.25 -34.34
N VAL A 260 -3.79 -10.69 -35.44
CA VAL A 260 -3.10 -11.45 -36.50
C VAL A 260 -1.61 -11.46 -36.17
N ASP A 261 -1.04 -12.65 -36.03
CA ASP A 261 0.37 -12.84 -35.71
C ASP A 261 1.30 -12.64 -36.94
N LYS A 262 2.59 -12.76 -36.72
CA LYS A 262 3.61 -12.63 -37.79
C LYS A 262 3.48 -13.65 -38.92
N ASN A 263 2.75 -14.74 -38.67
CA ASN A 263 2.53 -15.84 -39.64
C ASN A 263 1.13 -15.77 -40.28
N ASN A 264 0.44 -14.64 -40.18
CA ASN A 264 -0.94 -14.42 -40.62
C ASN A 264 -1.97 -15.37 -39.97
N LYS A 265 -1.72 -15.82 -38.77
CA LYS A 265 -2.64 -16.62 -37.99
C LYS A 265 -3.34 -15.74 -36.96
N LEU A 266 -4.60 -16.03 -36.75
CA LEU A 266 -5.42 -15.36 -35.71
C LEU A 266 -5.19 -16.06 -34.36
N ASP A 267 -4.89 -15.30 -33.33
CA ASP A 267 -4.76 -15.78 -31.95
C ASP A 267 -5.34 -14.77 -30.95
N TYR A 268 -5.63 -15.23 -29.75
CA TYR A 268 -6.01 -14.36 -28.63
C TYR A 268 -4.78 -13.77 -27.98
N VAL A 269 -4.89 -12.54 -27.50
CA VAL A 269 -3.80 -11.88 -26.77
C VAL A 269 -3.59 -12.51 -25.40
N TRP A 270 -2.38 -12.37 -24.90
CA TRP A 270 -1.96 -12.78 -23.56
C TRP A 270 -1.95 -11.57 -22.64
N ALA A 271 -2.47 -11.72 -21.44
CA ALA A 271 -2.81 -10.60 -20.57
C ALA A 271 -2.12 -10.66 -19.22
N THR A 272 -1.83 -9.49 -18.68
CA THR A 272 -1.48 -9.30 -17.26
C THR A 272 -2.34 -8.22 -16.64
N SER A 273 -2.50 -8.30 -15.32
CA SER A 273 -2.95 -7.19 -14.50
C SER A 273 -2.14 -7.13 -13.20
N TRP A 274 -1.95 -5.94 -12.68
CA TRP A 274 -1.19 -5.73 -11.46
C TRP A 274 -1.67 -4.46 -10.75
N GLY A 275 -1.70 -4.48 -9.42
CA GLY A 275 -2.28 -3.38 -8.66
C GLY A 275 -1.75 -3.26 -7.25
N VAL A 276 -1.72 -2.01 -6.78
CA VAL A 276 -1.53 -1.63 -5.39
C VAL A 276 -2.48 -0.51 -5.01
N SER A 277 -2.89 -0.49 -3.76
CA SER A 277 -3.89 0.44 -3.26
C SER A 277 -3.37 1.26 -2.08
N THR A 278 -4.21 2.14 -1.57
CA THR A 278 -4.00 2.87 -0.31
C THR A 278 -3.82 1.96 0.91
N ARG A 279 -4.02 0.62 0.76
CA ARG A 279 -3.61 -0.36 1.79
C ARG A 279 -2.12 -0.24 2.13
N ARG A 280 -1.27 0.20 1.22
CA ARG A 280 0.15 0.47 1.48
C ARG A 280 0.37 1.55 2.54
N MET A 281 -0.55 2.47 2.73
CA MET A 281 -0.53 3.41 3.86
C MET A 281 -0.61 2.66 5.18
N GLY A 282 -1.49 1.66 5.27
CA GLY A 282 -1.58 0.77 6.43
C GLY A 282 -0.31 -0.02 6.68
N ALA A 283 0.30 -0.57 5.62
CA ALA A 283 1.57 -1.27 5.71
C ALA A 283 2.70 -0.38 6.26
N LEU A 284 2.78 0.84 5.76
CA LEU A 284 3.76 1.84 6.21
C LEU A 284 3.62 2.14 7.70
N ILE A 285 2.39 2.40 8.15
CA ILE A 285 2.06 2.71 9.54
C ILE A 285 2.41 1.52 10.44
N MET A 286 1.93 0.32 10.10
CA MET A 286 2.10 -0.88 10.93
C MET A 286 3.52 -1.43 10.95
N THR A 287 4.36 -1.08 10.00
CA THR A 287 5.75 -1.53 9.96
C THR A 287 6.65 -0.67 10.83
N HIS A 288 6.48 0.64 10.82
CA HIS A 288 7.47 1.57 11.39
C HIS A 288 7.02 2.34 12.61
N SER A 289 5.71 2.59 12.77
CA SER A 289 5.20 3.50 13.79
C SER A 289 5.31 2.91 15.20
N ASP A 290 5.38 3.78 16.19
CA ASP A 290 5.60 3.43 17.59
C ASP A 290 4.49 4.00 18.51
N ASP A 291 4.70 3.96 19.81
CA ASP A 291 3.73 4.45 20.78
C ASP A 291 3.68 6.00 20.89
N ASN A 292 4.63 6.68 20.24
CA ASN A 292 4.63 8.15 20.16
C ASN A 292 3.99 8.68 18.87
N GLY A 293 3.77 7.84 17.89
CA GLY A 293 3.13 8.22 16.64
C GLY A 293 3.70 7.55 15.41
N LEU A 294 3.52 8.21 14.26
CA LEU A 294 4.11 7.78 12.99
C LEU A 294 5.64 7.82 13.04
N VAL A 295 6.25 6.88 12.36
CA VAL A 295 7.65 6.92 11.94
C VAL A 295 7.65 6.78 10.43
N LEU A 296 7.91 7.87 9.72
CA LEU A 296 7.87 7.88 8.27
C LEU A 296 9.26 7.68 7.68
N PRO A 297 9.39 6.83 6.63
CA PRO A 297 10.61 6.81 5.85
C PRO A 297 10.80 8.18 5.19
N PRO A 298 11.98 8.79 5.29
CA PRO A 298 12.24 10.10 4.71
C PRO A 298 11.88 10.23 3.23
N HIS A 299 12.04 9.17 2.44
CA HIS A 299 11.69 9.19 1.01
C HIS A 299 10.20 9.39 0.74
N LEU A 300 9.32 9.11 1.70
CA LEU A 300 7.87 9.29 1.57
C LEU A 300 7.29 10.35 2.53
N ALA A 301 8.10 10.96 3.36
CA ALA A 301 7.65 11.99 4.29
C ALA A 301 7.30 13.30 3.55
N PRO A 302 6.07 13.83 3.72
CA PRO A 302 5.69 15.12 3.12
C PRO A 302 6.53 16.29 3.66
N ILE A 303 6.86 16.21 4.95
CA ILE A 303 7.77 17.12 5.63
C ILE A 303 8.93 16.26 6.12
N GLN A 304 10.10 16.44 5.51
CA GLN A 304 11.30 15.71 5.90
C GLN A 304 12.02 16.35 7.09
N VAL A 305 11.98 17.68 7.14
CA VAL A 305 12.60 18.48 8.19
C VAL A 305 11.62 19.54 8.67
N VAL A 306 11.41 19.62 9.98
CA VAL A 306 10.71 20.74 10.60
C VAL A 306 11.70 21.55 11.44
N ILE A 307 11.62 22.86 11.35
CA ILE A 307 12.43 23.79 12.14
C ILE A 307 11.47 24.58 13.05
N VAL A 308 11.76 24.59 14.34
CA VAL A 308 10.95 25.28 15.35
C VAL A 308 11.84 26.25 16.13
N PRO A 309 11.51 27.54 16.16
CA PRO A 309 12.22 28.51 16.98
C PRO A 309 11.72 28.50 18.42
N ILE A 310 12.63 28.77 19.37
CA ILE A 310 12.30 29.06 20.77
C ILE A 310 12.75 30.48 21.08
N TYR A 311 11.81 31.36 21.35
CA TYR A 311 12.07 32.79 21.52
C TYR A 311 11.28 33.39 22.69
N LYS A 312 11.81 34.48 23.24
CA LYS A 312 11.19 35.23 24.36
C LYS A 312 10.43 36.47 23.89
N ASN A 313 10.78 37.01 22.74
CA ASN A 313 10.20 38.24 22.18
C ASN A 313 10.38 38.28 20.66
N ASP A 314 9.72 39.23 20.00
CA ASP A 314 9.74 39.39 18.56
C ASP A 314 11.11 39.76 17.99
N GLU A 315 11.96 40.50 18.76
CA GLU A 315 13.30 40.86 18.35
C GLU A 315 14.17 39.59 18.19
N MET A 316 14.09 38.68 19.18
CA MET A 316 14.80 37.41 19.12
C MET A 316 14.28 36.55 17.96
N LEU A 317 12.97 36.51 17.75
CA LEU A 317 12.37 35.78 16.63
C LEU A 317 12.89 36.27 15.28
N LYS A 318 12.95 37.60 15.08
CA LYS A 318 13.48 38.18 13.86
C LYS A 318 14.94 37.78 13.59
N LYS A 319 15.77 37.70 14.61
CA LYS A 319 17.16 37.24 14.50
C LYS A 319 17.24 35.74 14.13
N ILE A 320 16.40 34.92 14.75
CA ILE A 320 16.28 33.49 14.43
C ILE A 320 15.79 33.33 12.99
N ASP A 321 14.72 34.04 12.60
CA ASP A 321 14.18 34.02 11.25
C ASP A 321 15.25 34.29 10.18
N ALA A 322 16.05 35.31 10.38
CA ALA A 322 17.13 35.67 9.47
C ALA A 322 18.20 34.56 9.34
N LYS A 323 18.54 33.89 10.43
CA LYS A 323 19.49 32.77 10.44
C LYS A 323 18.90 31.53 9.78
N VAL A 324 17.66 31.20 10.10
CA VAL A 324 16.96 29.99 9.63
C VAL A 324 16.60 30.08 8.14
N GLU A 325 16.32 31.27 7.62
CA GLU A 325 15.99 31.48 6.20
C GLU A 325 17.09 30.92 5.27
N GLY A 326 18.36 31.17 5.59
CA GLY A 326 19.48 30.64 4.81
C GLY A 326 19.53 29.10 4.83
N ILE A 327 19.27 28.50 5.98
CA ILE A 327 19.24 27.05 6.15
C ILE A 327 18.07 26.44 5.36
N VAL A 328 16.87 27.02 5.48
CA VAL A 328 15.69 26.58 4.74
C VAL A 328 15.92 26.62 3.23
N ASN A 329 16.45 27.74 2.74
CA ASN A 329 16.69 27.92 1.31
C ASN A 329 17.69 26.89 0.77
N LYS A 330 18.76 26.64 1.51
CA LYS A 330 19.76 25.64 1.12
C LYS A 330 19.20 24.21 1.14
N LEU A 331 18.45 23.82 2.18
CA LEU A 331 17.80 22.52 2.25
C LEU A 331 16.82 22.32 1.09
N LYS A 332 16.01 23.31 0.77
CA LYS A 332 15.09 23.28 -0.39
C LYS A 332 15.85 23.14 -1.71
N ALA A 333 16.94 23.84 -1.89
CA ALA A 333 17.78 23.73 -3.08
C ALA A 333 18.42 22.34 -3.23
N MET A 334 18.61 21.62 -2.13
CA MET A 334 19.04 20.22 -2.10
C MET A 334 17.90 19.22 -2.35
N GLY A 335 16.67 19.68 -2.59
CA GLY A 335 15.50 18.83 -2.81
C GLY A 335 14.85 18.29 -1.54
N ILE A 336 15.19 18.84 -0.37
CA ILE A 336 14.63 18.44 0.92
C ILE A 336 13.39 19.28 1.24
N SER A 337 12.29 18.62 1.60
CA SER A 337 11.07 19.30 2.03
C SER A 337 11.20 19.78 3.48
N VAL A 338 11.12 21.09 3.66
CA VAL A 338 11.33 21.76 4.95
C VAL A 338 10.10 22.58 5.31
N LYS A 339 9.67 22.46 6.56
CA LYS A 339 8.70 23.38 7.17
C LYS A 339 9.37 24.17 8.28
N TYR A 340 9.34 25.50 8.16
CA TYR A 340 9.71 26.39 9.26
C TYR A 340 8.44 26.85 9.97
N ASP A 341 8.25 26.40 11.21
CA ASP A 341 7.06 26.69 12.01
C ASP A 341 7.36 27.74 13.07
N ASN A 342 7.35 29.02 12.66
CA ASN A 342 7.52 30.18 13.52
C ASN A 342 6.19 30.84 13.92
N ALA A 343 5.04 30.23 13.61
CA ALA A 343 3.72 30.77 13.95
C ALA A 343 3.50 30.80 15.46
N ASP A 344 2.92 31.90 15.95
CA ASP A 344 2.61 32.12 17.38
C ASP A 344 1.20 31.57 17.75
N ASN A 345 0.85 30.43 17.20
CA ASN A 345 -0.44 29.79 17.46
C ASN A 345 -0.38 28.64 18.46
N LYS A 346 0.81 28.12 18.74
CA LYS A 346 1.06 26.99 19.65
C LYS A 346 2.43 27.12 20.30
N ARG A 347 2.54 26.64 21.53
CA ARG A 347 3.82 26.59 22.27
C ARG A 347 4.77 25.56 21.64
N PRO A 348 6.09 25.76 21.75
CA PRO A 348 7.10 24.85 21.19
C PRO A 348 6.90 23.38 21.59
N GLY A 349 6.61 23.09 22.86
CA GLY A 349 6.38 21.73 23.33
C GLY A 349 5.19 21.03 22.64
N PHE A 350 4.13 21.77 22.33
CA PHE A 350 3.01 21.24 21.55
C PHE A 350 3.43 20.94 20.12
N LYS A 351 4.18 21.83 19.49
CA LYS A 351 4.70 21.62 18.13
C LYS A 351 5.59 20.37 18.05
N PHE A 352 6.48 20.20 19.04
CA PHE A 352 7.34 19.02 19.13
C PHE A 352 6.55 17.72 19.13
N ALA A 353 5.55 17.65 20.01
CA ALA A 353 4.72 16.46 20.12
C ALA A 353 3.83 16.22 18.88
N ASP A 354 3.32 17.28 18.25
CA ASP A 354 2.54 17.18 17.02
C ASP A 354 3.37 16.64 15.85
N TYR A 355 4.59 17.12 15.68
CA TYR A 355 5.49 16.63 14.63
C TYR A 355 6.06 15.25 14.92
N GLU A 356 6.25 14.87 16.19
CA GLU A 356 6.54 13.48 16.57
C GLU A 356 5.38 12.55 16.19
N LEU A 357 4.15 12.94 16.53
CA LEU A 357 2.94 12.18 16.18
C LEU A 357 2.80 12.00 14.66
N LYS A 358 3.12 13.03 13.90
CA LYS A 358 3.10 13.01 12.42
C LYS A 358 4.30 12.33 11.78
N GLY A 359 5.28 11.90 12.56
CA GLY A 359 6.41 11.12 12.07
C GLY A 359 7.39 11.90 11.22
N VAL A 360 7.50 13.23 11.42
CA VAL A 360 8.50 14.05 10.69
C VAL A 360 9.90 13.53 11.02
N PRO A 361 10.70 13.14 10.03
CA PRO A 361 11.98 12.44 10.27
C PRO A 361 13.00 13.22 11.08
N VAL A 362 13.13 14.52 10.84
CA VAL A 362 14.13 15.38 11.51
C VAL A 362 13.48 16.65 12.01
N ARG A 363 13.74 16.96 13.28
CA ARG A 363 13.38 18.25 13.89
C ARG A 363 14.62 19.02 14.27
N LEU A 364 14.71 20.27 13.80
CA LEU A 364 15.72 21.23 14.17
C LEU A 364 15.10 22.29 15.07
N VAL A 365 15.82 22.66 16.14
CA VAL A 365 15.37 23.69 17.08
C VAL A 365 16.49 24.72 17.24
N MET A 366 16.12 26.00 17.15
CA MET A 366 17.00 27.12 17.45
C MET A 366 16.40 28.00 18.55
N GLY A 367 17.05 28.06 19.67
CA GLY A 367 16.77 28.99 20.76
C GLY A 367 17.76 30.12 20.83
N GLY A 368 17.64 30.98 21.87
CA GLY A 368 18.54 32.12 22.04
C GLY A 368 20.02 31.74 22.23
N ARG A 369 20.29 30.66 22.97
CA ARG A 369 21.66 30.14 23.14
C ARG A 369 22.24 29.58 21.86
N ASP A 370 21.40 28.90 21.09
CA ASP A 370 21.80 28.35 19.78
C ASP A 370 22.16 29.47 18.82
N LEU A 371 21.38 30.54 18.82
CA LEU A 371 21.67 31.73 17.99
C LEU A 371 23.03 32.35 18.34
N GLU A 372 23.34 32.48 19.64
CA GLU A 372 24.63 33.03 20.12
C GLU A 372 25.81 32.11 19.77
N ASN A 373 25.61 30.79 19.89
CA ASN A 373 26.69 29.80 19.71
C ASN A 373 26.78 29.26 18.28
N ASN A 374 25.95 29.71 17.37
CA ASN A 374 25.84 29.19 16.00
C ASN A 374 25.59 27.68 15.96
N THR A 375 24.64 27.23 16.77
CA THR A 375 24.25 25.79 16.90
C THR A 375 22.77 25.61 16.70
N MET A 376 22.35 24.35 16.53
CA MET A 376 20.96 23.89 16.56
C MET A 376 20.85 22.56 17.32
N GLU A 377 19.73 22.33 17.98
CA GLU A 377 19.35 20.99 18.42
C GLU A 377 18.82 20.21 17.23
N VAL A 378 19.29 18.99 17.04
CA VAL A 378 18.83 18.04 16.02
C VAL A 378 18.21 16.84 16.73
N MET A 379 16.96 16.50 16.38
CA MET A 379 16.30 15.29 16.85
C MET A 379 15.93 14.43 15.66
N ARG A 380 16.26 13.14 15.72
CA ARG A 380 15.84 12.13 14.76
C ARG A 380 14.64 11.36 15.28
N ARG A 381 13.62 11.19 14.44
CA ARG A 381 12.35 10.59 14.86
C ARG A 381 12.44 9.08 15.12
N ASP A 382 13.26 8.38 14.40
CA ASP A 382 13.37 6.91 14.48
C ASP A 382 13.89 6.40 15.83
N THR A 383 14.81 7.14 16.47
CA THR A 383 15.40 6.77 17.77
C THR A 383 15.04 7.75 18.89
N LEU A 384 14.47 8.93 18.56
CA LEU A 384 14.23 10.04 19.48
C LEU A 384 15.50 10.64 20.11
N GLU A 385 16.67 10.30 19.59
CA GLU A 385 17.92 10.86 20.04
C GLU A 385 18.05 12.33 19.63
N LYS A 386 18.66 13.10 20.52
CA LYS A 386 18.90 14.53 20.35
C LYS A 386 20.38 14.82 20.48
N GLU A 387 20.85 15.75 19.68
CA GLU A 387 22.23 16.28 19.77
C GLU A 387 22.26 17.76 19.40
N THR A 388 23.31 18.45 19.83
CA THR A 388 23.58 19.83 19.43
C THR A 388 24.63 19.82 18.34
N ARG A 389 24.35 20.49 17.23
CA ARG A 389 25.25 20.60 16.07
C ARG A 389 25.51 22.03 15.69
N SER A 390 26.69 22.29 15.12
CA SER A 390 27.01 23.59 14.49
C SER A 390 26.04 23.87 13.34
N CYS A 391 25.63 25.11 13.17
CA CYS A 391 24.88 25.52 11.96
C CYS A 391 25.74 25.43 10.70
N ASP A 392 27.08 25.48 10.82
CA ASP A 392 27.98 25.30 9.69
C ASP A 392 27.97 23.87 9.21
N GLY A 393 27.54 23.65 7.96
CA GLY A 393 27.42 22.33 7.38
C GLY A 393 26.18 21.54 7.86
N ILE A 394 25.21 22.19 8.51
CA ILE A 394 24.03 21.53 9.04
C ILE A 394 23.17 20.88 7.93
N GLU A 395 23.12 21.49 6.76
CA GLU A 395 22.32 21.04 5.65
C GLU A 395 22.84 19.73 5.07
N GLU A 396 24.14 19.60 4.88
CA GLU A 396 24.78 18.36 4.43
C GLU A 396 24.66 17.27 5.49
N TYR A 397 24.77 17.63 6.76
CA TYR A 397 24.55 16.71 7.88
C TYR A 397 23.12 16.18 7.89
N VAL A 398 22.13 17.05 7.73
CA VAL A 398 20.71 16.65 7.67
C VAL A 398 20.42 15.75 6.47
N GLN A 399 20.99 16.03 5.31
CA GLN A 399 20.86 15.17 4.13
C GLN A 399 21.36 13.76 4.42
N GLN A 400 22.53 13.62 5.02
CA GLN A 400 23.06 12.32 5.40
C GLN A 400 22.22 11.66 6.48
N LEU A 401 21.74 12.41 7.47
CA LEU A 401 20.87 11.91 8.53
C LEU A 401 19.57 11.33 7.99
N LEU A 402 18.97 11.97 6.99
CA LEU A 402 17.76 11.45 6.33
C LEU A 402 18.01 10.07 5.69
N GLU A 403 19.15 9.89 5.03
CA GLU A 403 19.53 8.57 4.47
C GLU A 403 19.81 7.54 5.57
N ASP A 404 20.45 7.94 6.66
CA ASP A 404 20.70 7.07 7.81
C ASP A 404 19.38 6.61 8.46
N ILE A 405 18.40 7.51 8.58
CA ILE A 405 17.06 7.17 9.09
C ILE A 405 16.36 6.18 8.16
N GLN A 406 16.37 6.44 6.84
CA GLN A 406 15.78 5.53 5.85
C GLN A 406 16.34 4.11 5.98
N ASN A 407 17.66 4.01 6.04
CA ASN A 407 18.36 2.72 6.18
C ASN A 407 18.11 2.06 7.54
N ASN A 408 18.10 2.84 8.62
CA ASN A 408 17.89 2.31 9.97
C ASN A 408 16.49 1.71 10.14
N ILE A 409 15.44 2.38 9.69
CA ILE A 409 14.08 1.85 9.81
C ILE A 409 13.87 0.62 8.92
N TYR A 410 14.49 0.57 7.75
CA TYR A 410 14.49 -0.61 6.90
C TYR A 410 15.18 -1.79 7.60
N GLN A 411 16.37 -1.56 8.12
CA GLN A 411 17.16 -2.62 8.79
C GLN A 411 16.45 -3.15 10.04
N LYS A 412 15.82 -2.28 10.80
CA LYS A 412 15.02 -2.67 11.97
C LYS A 412 13.84 -3.56 11.57
N ALA A 413 13.11 -3.18 10.51
CA ALA A 413 12.00 -3.99 10.01
C ALA A 413 12.47 -5.33 9.43
N LEU A 414 13.61 -5.35 8.74
CA LEU A 414 14.21 -6.57 8.20
C LEU A 414 14.63 -7.54 9.30
N ASN A 415 15.28 -7.04 10.34
CA ASN A 415 15.68 -7.85 11.49
C ASN A 415 14.45 -8.44 12.19
N TYR A 416 13.42 -7.65 12.44
CA TYR A 416 12.15 -8.11 13.00
C TYR A 416 11.54 -9.25 12.17
N ARG A 417 11.42 -9.06 10.86
CA ARG A 417 10.89 -10.09 9.97
C ARG A 417 11.71 -11.38 10.04
N ASN A 418 13.03 -11.29 9.95
CA ASN A 418 13.92 -12.46 9.93
C ASN A 418 13.89 -13.23 11.25
N GLU A 419 13.75 -12.54 12.38
CA GLU A 419 13.59 -13.17 13.71
C GLU A 419 12.23 -13.85 13.87
N HIS A 420 11.24 -13.50 13.05
CA HIS A 420 9.86 -14.01 13.09
C HIS A 420 9.53 -14.92 11.89
N ILE A 421 10.54 -15.49 11.25
CA ILE A 421 10.38 -16.59 10.28
C ILE A 421 10.82 -17.87 10.96
N VAL A 422 9.89 -18.82 11.14
CA VAL A 422 10.13 -20.06 11.85
C VAL A 422 9.82 -21.26 10.94
N LYS A 423 10.69 -22.25 10.93
CA LYS A 423 10.44 -23.54 10.27
C LYS A 423 9.84 -24.51 11.28
N VAL A 424 8.79 -25.23 10.89
CA VAL A 424 8.17 -26.28 11.68
C VAL A 424 7.95 -27.53 10.83
N ASP A 425 7.99 -28.71 11.46
CA ASP A 425 7.82 -30.00 10.78
C ASP A 425 6.53 -30.71 11.17
N SER A 426 5.98 -30.42 12.35
CA SER A 426 4.73 -31.03 12.82
C SER A 426 3.59 -30.04 12.86
N TYR A 427 2.35 -30.55 12.75
CA TYR A 427 1.15 -29.71 12.84
C TYR A 427 0.91 -29.18 14.26
N ASP A 428 1.34 -29.91 15.29
CA ASP A 428 1.24 -29.44 16.68
C ASP A 428 2.16 -28.24 16.91
N ASP A 429 3.39 -28.31 16.43
CA ASP A 429 4.34 -27.17 16.48
C ASP A 429 3.82 -25.98 15.66
N PHE A 430 3.21 -26.24 14.52
CA PHE A 430 2.57 -25.21 13.70
C PHE A 430 1.45 -24.48 14.46
N LYS A 431 0.55 -25.23 15.09
CA LYS A 431 -0.55 -24.65 15.88
C LYS A 431 -0.05 -23.84 17.07
N GLU A 432 1.01 -24.29 17.73
CA GLU A 432 1.64 -23.53 18.80
C GLU A 432 2.29 -22.25 18.28
N GLN A 433 3.05 -22.35 17.19
CA GLN A 433 3.77 -21.19 16.60
C GLN A 433 2.82 -20.14 16.02
N ILE A 434 1.70 -20.54 15.39
CA ILE A 434 0.77 -19.58 14.79
C ILE A 434 0.10 -18.70 15.83
N GLU A 435 -0.05 -19.16 17.07
CA GLU A 435 -0.54 -18.32 18.18
C GLU A 435 0.45 -17.23 18.59
N LYS A 436 1.73 -17.46 18.39
CA LYS A 436 2.80 -16.46 18.61
C LYS A 436 2.91 -15.45 17.46
N GLY A 437 2.31 -15.75 16.31
CA GLY A 437 2.39 -14.96 15.10
C GLY A 437 3.68 -15.18 14.31
N GLY A 438 3.89 -14.32 13.30
CA GLY A 438 5.03 -14.39 12.41
C GLY A 438 4.78 -15.25 11.17
N PHE A 439 5.80 -15.38 10.35
CA PHE A 439 5.82 -16.27 9.19
C PHE A 439 6.27 -17.68 9.60
N ILE A 440 5.59 -18.67 9.07
CA ILE A 440 5.91 -20.07 9.27
C ILE A 440 6.18 -20.75 7.94
N LEU A 441 7.34 -21.35 7.80
CA LEU A 441 7.71 -22.21 6.69
C LEU A 441 7.44 -23.67 7.08
N ALA A 442 6.51 -24.32 6.38
CA ALA A 442 6.10 -25.69 6.66
C ALA A 442 5.75 -26.44 5.37
N HIS A 443 5.93 -27.77 5.42
CA HIS A 443 5.58 -28.64 4.31
C HIS A 443 4.07 -28.82 4.16
N TRP A 444 3.62 -28.79 2.94
CA TRP A 444 2.23 -28.91 2.51
C TRP A 444 2.14 -29.87 1.32
N ASP A 445 1.11 -30.71 1.28
CA ASP A 445 0.92 -31.74 0.24
C ASP A 445 0.44 -31.22 -1.13
N GLY A 446 0.30 -29.90 -1.25
CA GLY A 446 -0.13 -29.27 -2.51
C GLY A 446 -1.64 -29.33 -2.79
N THR A 447 -2.44 -29.87 -1.85
CA THR A 447 -3.88 -30.04 -2.07
C THR A 447 -4.70 -28.88 -1.49
N PRO A 448 -5.78 -28.46 -2.18
CA PRO A 448 -6.73 -27.47 -1.65
C PRO A 448 -7.38 -27.92 -0.34
N GLU A 449 -7.70 -29.21 -0.19
CA GLU A 449 -8.36 -29.76 0.98
C GLU A 449 -7.53 -29.57 2.25
N THR A 450 -6.22 -29.81 2.17
CA THR A 450 -5.30 -29.60 3.30
C THR A 450 -5.16 -28.13 3.61
N GLU A 451 -5.04 -27.27 2.59
CA GLU A 451 -4.98 -25.80 2.74
C GLU A 451 -6.23 -25.25 3.45
N ASP A 452 -7.41 -25.66 3.01
CA ASP A 452 -8.69 -25.26 3.61
C ASP A 452 -8.80 -25.71 5.06
N ARG A 453 -8.40 -26.95 5.37
CA ARG A 453 -8.36 -27.48 6.73
C ARG A 453 -7.50 -26.65 7.65
N ILE A 454 -6.28 -26.28 7.22
CA ILE A 454 -5.38 -25.45 8.01
C ILE A 454 -6.03 -24.06 8.27
N LYS A 455 -6.63 -23.47 7.27
CA LYS A 455 -7.33 -22.17 7.36
C LYS A 455 -8.51 -22.22 8.32
N GLU A 456 -9.31 -23.26 8.27
CA GLU A 456 -10.45 -23.45 9.19
C GLU A 456 -10.01 -23.62 10.63
N GLU A 457 -9.00 -24.47 10.88
CA GLU A 457 -8.55 -24.82 12.23
C GLU A 457 -7.69 -23.74 12.87
N THR A 458 -6.89 -22.99 12.09
CA THR A 458 -5.86 -22.08 12.62
C THR A 458 -6.00 -20.61 12.20
N LYS A 459 -6.84 -20.32 11.22
CA LYS A 459 -6.94 -19.02 10.55
C LYS A 459 -5.68 -18.60 9.77
N ALA A 460 -4.69 -19.50 9.64
CA ALA A 460 -3.53 -19.27 8.82
C ALA A 460 -3.83 -19.58 7.35
N THR A 461 -3.25 -18.78 6.46
CA THR A 461 -3.33 -18.98 5.01
C THR A 461 -1.93 -19.19 4.45
N ILE A 462 -1.83 -19.88 3.31
CA ILE A 462 -0.60 -19.90 2.52
C ILE A 462 -0.43 -18.51 1.90
N ARG A 463 0.59 -17.79 2.36
CA ARG A 463 0.88 -16.46 1.81
C ARG A 463 1.46 -16.54 0.41
N CYS A 464 2.45 -17.39 0.25
CA CYS A 464 3.05 -17.70 -1.05
C CYS A 464 3.99 -18.91 -0.97
N LEU A 465 4.39 -19.36 -2.14
CA LEU A 465 5.57 -20.19 -2.34
C LEU A 465 6.72 -19.22 -2.64
N PRO A 466 7.64 -18.96 -1.69
CA PRO A 466 8.68 -17.95 -1.86
C PRO A 466 9.61 -18.26 -3.03
N PHE A 467 10.01 -17.22 -3.79
CA PHE A 467 11.00 -17.37 -4.87
C PHE A 467 12.41 -17.57 -4.30
N ASP A 468 12.78 -16.74 -3.32
CA ASP A 468 14.10 -16.77 -2.67
C ASP A 468 14.01 -17.58 -1.36
N ALA A 469 13.88 -18.90 -1.49
CA ALA A 469 13.88 -19.81 -0.37
C ALA A 469 15.25 -20.49 -0.25
N ASP A 470 15.65 -20.82 0.99
CA ASP A 470 16.86 -21.58 1.24
C ASP A 470 16.74 -23.04 0.75
N GLU A 471 17.87 -23.71 0.61
CA GLU A 471 17.94 -25.09 0.11
C GLU A 471 17.09 -26.04 0.95
N GLU A 472 17.09 -25.89 2.27
CA GLU A 472 16.28 -26.70 3.17
C GLU A 472 14.79 -26.55 2.89
N SER A 473 14.32 -25.31 2.68
CA SER A 473 12.91 -25.01 2.35
C SER A 473 12.49 -25.53 0.97
N LEU A 474 13.43 -25.62 0.04
CA LEU A 474 13.20 -26.16 -1.31
C LEU A 474 13.27 -27.69 -1.36
N THR A 475 13.82 -28.32 -0.33
CA THR A 475 13.95 -29.78 -0.27
C THR A 475 12.59 -30.44 -0.06
N PRO A 476 12.23 -31.46 -0.86
CA PRO A 476 11.01 -32.25 -0.63
C PRO A 476 10.95 -32.88 0.77
N GLY A 477 9.75 -32.99 1.30
CA GLY A 477 9.52 -33.55 2.64
C GLY A 477 8.13 -34.14 2.76
N LYS A 478 7.62 -34.17 3.99
CA LYS A 478 6.28 -34.67 4.30
C LYS A 478 5.38 -33.55 4.79
N CYS A 479 4.16 -33.50 4.28
CA CYS A 479 3.13 -32.56 4.75
C CYS A 479 2.95 -32.69 6.26
N MET A 480 2.99 -31.56 6.95
CA MET A 480 2.85 -31.51 8.42
C MET A 480 1.47 -32.02 8.90
N VAL A 481 0.44 -31.96 8.06
CA VAL A 481 -0.93 -32.38 8.41
C VAL A 481 -1.19 -33.83 8.03
N THR A 482 -0.89 -34.22 6.79
CA THR A 482 -1.29 -35.51 6.23
C THR A 482 -0.20 -36.56 6.18
N GLY A 483 1.07 -36.15 6.34
CA GLY A 483 2.24 -37.01 6.16
C GLY A 483 2.51 -37.42 4.70
N LYS A 484 1.68 -36.95 3.74
CA LYS A 484 1.87 -37.19 2.31
C LYS A 484 3.10 -36.43 1.78
N PRO A 485 3.63 -36.82 0.61
CA PRO A 485 4.74 -36.07 0.01
C PRO A 485 4.45 -34.60 -0.18
N SER A 486 5.43 -33.77 0.09
CA SER A 486 5.43 -32.33 -0.10
C SER A 486 6.62 -31.96 -0.98
N ALA A 487 6.38 -31.15 -2.01
CA ALA A 487 7.44 -30.71 -2.92
C ALA A 487 8.43 -29.75 -2.25
N ARG A 488 7.95 -28.91 -1.33
CA ARG A 488 8.76 -27.88 -0.65
C ARG A 488 7.99 -27.29 0.55
N ARG A 489 8.67 -26.54 1.40
CA ARG A 489 8.01 -25.71 2.38
C ARG A 489 7.34 -24.49 1.71
N VAL A 490 6.19 -24.08 2.24
CA VAL A 490 5.49 -22.86 1.83
C VAL A 490 5.32 -21.92 3.02
N LEU A 491 5.04 -20.65 2.72
CA LEU A 491 4.96 -19.60 3.74
C LEU A 491 3.53 -19.43 4.23
N PHE A 492 3.33 -19.68 5.52
CA PHE A 492 2.05 -19.47 6.21
C PHE A 492 2.12 -18.27 7.14
N ALA A 493 0.99 -17.60 7.31
CA ALA A 493 0.74 -16.62 8.36
C ALA A 493 -0.75 -16.35 8.52
N ARG A 494 -1.15 -15.82 9.67
CA ARG A 494 -2.41 -15.08 9.77
C ARG A 494 -2.22 -13.73 9.11
N ALA A 495 -3.25 -13.19 8.49
CA ALA A 495 -3.16 -11.99 7.67
C ALA A 495 -4.30 -11.00 7.92
N TYR A 496 -4.06 -9.78 7.52
CA TYR A 496 -5.06 -8.71 7.43
C TYR A 496 -6.02 -8.90 6.26
#